data_0d94bcb62b7b3687f6f5bfb7fb1d3771
#
_entry.id   0d94bcb62b7b3687f6f5bfb7fb1d3771
#
_cell.length_a   1.000
_cell.length_b   1.000
_cell.length_c   1.000
_cell.angle_alpha   90.00
_cell.angle_beta   90.00
_cell.angle_gamma   90.00
#
_symmetry.space_group_name_H-M   'P 1'
#
loop_
_entity.id
_entity.type
_entity.pdbx_description
1 polymer ?
#
loop_
_entity_poly.entity_id
_entity_poly.type
_entity_poly.pdbx_seq_one_letter_code
_entity_poly.pdbx_strand_id
1 'polypeptide(L)'
;VALSAAVQMMADAKAAGVMFTVNLATGADDSIMIEGSWGLGEYIVQGTVTPDNFVVDKDSLTITSRRINEKSIELIRKEAGDVEERKVDPERAKAQVISDEQIAQLADYAKRIEKHYGCYMDMEWAVDHKDRLWILQARPETVWSKKNKEKKSEEETVMTTDHNVLVKGLPASPGMAAGKCHVITDPKDIDTFKEGEVLVTTMTSPDWVPAMKKAVAIVTDAGGMTCHASIVSRELGIPCVVGTKSRSVEATGVLKTGQDITIDARNGIVYDGIVADLVKKGTPAAQAASTAAVAAEYFPPTGTRLL
;
A
#
# COMPACT_ATOMS: atom_id res chain seq x y z
N VAL A 1 31.51 -0.54 4.53
CA VAL A 1 30.09 -0.53 4.90
C VAL A 1 29.97 -1.37 6.16
N ALA A 2 29.51 -0.79 7.27
CA ALA A 2 29.24 -1.51 8.52
C ALA A 2 27.77 -1.96 8.50
N LEU A 3 27.53 -3.25 8.72
CA LEU A 3 26.20 -3.82 8.88
C LEU A 3 26.00 -4.10 10.37
N SER A 4 24.90 -3.58 10.93
CA SER A 4 24.48 -3.91 12.29
C SER A 4 23.26 -4.82 12.25
N ALA A 5 23.18 -5.76 13.18
CA ALA A 5 22.05 -6.64 13.35
C ALA A 5 21.52 -6.51 14.78
N ALA A 6 20.21 -6.37 14.92
CA ALA A 6 19.51 -6.42 16.19
C ALA A 6 18.85 -7.78 16.39
N VAL A 7 18.98 -8.35 17.59
CA VAL A 7 18.24 -9.56 18.00
C VAL A 7 17.08 -9.12 18.88
N GLN A 8 15.86 -9.39 18.42
CA GLN A 8 14.63 -8.97 19.08
C GLN A 8 13.75 -10.19 19.36
N MET A 9 13.09 -10.17 20.53
CA MET A 9 12.11 -11.20 20.86
C MET A 9 10.88 -11.05 19.97
N MET A 10 10.45 -12.13 19.33
CA MET A 10 9.26 -12.12 18.48
C MET A 10 8.00 -11.93 19.33
N ALA A 11 7.15 -10.99 18.94
CA ALA A 11 5.84 -10.83 19.54
C ALA A 11 4.93 -11.99 19.13
N ASP A 12 4.21 -12.57 20.10
CA ASP A 12 3.21 -13.60 19.86
C ASP A 12 1.91 -12.92 19.43
N ALA A 13 1.86 -12.56 18.16
CA ALA A 13 0.84 -11.69 17.61
C ALA A 13 -0.46 -12.45 17.28
N LYS A 14 -1.60 -12.02 17.87
CA LYS A 14 -2.93 -12.37 17.40
C LYS A 14 -3.39 -11.52 16.22
N ALA A 15 -2.84 -10.31 16.12
CA ALA A 15 -3.01 -9.37 15.01
C ALA A 15 -1.74 -8.52 14.88
N ALA A 16 -1.39 -8.17 13.67
CA ALA A 16 -0.25 -7.31 13.39
C ALA A 16 -0.54 -6.40 12.19
N GLY A 17 0.29 -5.39 12.02
CA GLY A 17 0.09 -4.47 10.91
C GLY A 17 1.17 -3.42 10.79
N VAL A 18 0.85 -2.45 9.95
CA VAL A 18 1.69 -1.29 9.67
C VAL A 18 0.89 -0.01 9.88
N MET A 19 1.56 1.09 10.16
CA MET A 19 0.92 2.39 10.25
C MET A 19 1.85 3.51 9.77
N PHE A 20 1.26 4.57 9.22
CA PHE A 20 1.96 5.71 8.65
C PHE A 20 1.42 7.00 9.22
N THR A 21 2.30 7.95 9.50
CA THR A 21 1.91 9.28 9.95
C THR A 21 1.63 10.27 8.82
N VAL A 22 1.39 9.77 7.64
CA VAL A 22 0.95 10.50 6.45
C VAL A 22 0.00 9.62 5.65
N ASN A 23 -0.98 10.22 5.01
CA ASN A 23 -1.84 9.46 4.09
C ASN A 23 -1.07 9.10 2.83
N LEU A 24 -0.78 7.81 2.64
CA LEU A 24 0.03 7.34 1.51
C LEU A 24 -0.66 7.52 0.16
N ALA A 25 -1.99 7.65 0.12
CA ALA A 25 -2.74 7.86 -1.11
C ALA A 25 -2.72 9.32 -1.56
N THR A 26 -2.85 10.27 -0.61
CA THR A 26 -3.02 11.70 -0.89
C THR A 26 -1.80 12.54 -0.54
N GLY A 27 -0.95 12.07 0.36
CA GLY A 27 0.14 12.84 0.96
C GLY A 27 -0.33 13.81 2.05
N ALA A 28 -1.60 13.73 2.47
CA ALA A 28 -2.13 14.56 3.55
C ALA A 28 -1.45 14.20 4.87
N ASP A 29 -1.01 15.21 5.59
CA ASP A 29 -0.23 15.10 6.83
C ASP A 29 -1.08 15.24 8.11
N ASP A 30 -2.38 15.45 7.95
CA ASP A 30 -3.37 15.56 9.01
C ASP A 30 -3.93 14.21 9.50
N SER A 31 -3.54 13.12 8.86
CA SER A 31 -4.10 11.80 9.13
C SER A 31 -3.04 10.73 9.31
N ILE A 32 -3.40 9.68 10.05
CA ILE A 32 -2.63 8.46 10.28
C ILE A 32 -3.35 7.33 9.57
N MET A 33 -2.62 6.57 8.76
CA MET A 33 -3.12 5.33 8.16
C MET A 33 -2.67 4.13 8.98
N ILE A 34 -3.60 3.22 9.27
CA ILE A 34 -3.33 1.98 9.99
C ILE A 34 -3.87 0.82 9.17
N GLU A 35 -3.04 -0.16 8.87
CA GLU A 35 -3.41 -1.42 8.23
C GLU A 35 -3.18 -2.57 9.18
N GLY A 36 -4.09 -3.56 9.21
CA GLY A 36 -3.96 -4.70 10.10
C GLY A 36 -4.58 -5.98 9.56
N SER A 37 -4.00 -7.13 9.94
CA SER A 37 -4.51 -8.47 9.65
C SER A 37 -4.33 -9.39 10.84
N TRP A 38 -4.95 -10.56 10.77
CA TRP A 38 -4.78 -11.61 11.78
C TRP A 38 -3.38 -12.22 11.70
N GLY A 39 -2.86 -12.62 12.86
CA GLY A 39 -1.57 -13.28 13.00
C GLY A 39 -0.37 -12.37 12.82
N LEU A 40 0.71 -12.89 12.23
CA LEU A 40 1.96 -12.18 11.99
C LEU A 40 1.85 -11.23 10.79
N GLY A 41 2.57 -10.10 10.83
CA GLY A 41 2.51 -9.03 9.82
C GLY A 41 3.11 -9.38 8.46
N GLU A 42 3.80 -10.50 8.31
CA GLU A 42 4.48 -10.89 7.08
C GLU A 42 3.54 -10.92 5.86
N TYR A 43 2.32 -11.44 6.01
CA TYR A 43 1.35 -11.51 4.92
C TYR A 43 0.81 -10.15 4.46
N ILE A 44 0.88 -9.12 5.32
CA ILE A 44 0.56 -7.75 4.93
C ILE A 44 1.66 -7.20 4.01
N VAL A 45 2.92 -7.34 4.42
CA VAL A 45 4.07 -6.83 3.67
C VAL A 45 4.24 -7.56 2.34
N GLN A 46 4.04 -8.87 2.32
CA GLN A 46 4.04 -9.66 1.09
C GLN A 46 2.81 -9.39 0.20
N GLY A 47 1.73 -8.81 0.75
CA GLY A 47 0.48 -8.57 0.02
C GLY A 47 -0.37 -9.82 -0.18
N THR A 48 -0.09 -10.90 0.54
CA THR A 48 -0.83 -12.16 0.48
C THR A 48 -2.27 -11.99 0.96
N VAL A 49 -2.49 -11.08 1.91
CA VAL A 49 -3.83 -10.72 2.42
C VAL A 49 -4.14 -9.26 2.13
N THR A 50 -5.42 -8.94 1.99
CA THR A 50 -5.90 -7.57 1.97
C THR A 50 -6.26 -7.17 3.40
N PRO A 51 -5.48 -6.27 4.04
CA PRO A 51 -5.68 -5.91 5.45
C PRO A 51 -6.93 -5.05 5.65
N ASP A 52 -7.42 -4.96 6.89
CA ASP A 52 -8.29 -3.87 7.30
C ASP A 52 -7.52 -2.56 7.19
N ASN A 53 -8.21 -1.49 6.79
CA ASN A 53 -7.61 -0.17 6.64
C ASN A 53 -8.42 0.86 7.45
N PHE A 54 -7.71 1.67 8.22
CA PHE A 54 -8.25 2.74 9.03
C PHE A 54 -7.51 4.03 8.74
N VAL A 55 -8.26 5.12 8.60
CA VAL A 55 -7.72 6.48 8.56
C VAL A 55 -8.18 7.20 9.81
N VAL A 56 -7.23 7.75 10.55
CA VAL A 56 -7.46 8.42 11.83
C VAL A 56 -7.00 9.86 11.71
N ASP A 57 -7.84 10.80 12.08
CA ASP A 57 -7.47 12.21 12.18
C ASP A 57 -6.44 12.43 13.30
N LYS A 58 -5.33 13.10 12.98
CA LYS A 58 -4.21 13.27 13.91
C LYS A 58 -4.55 14.11 15.13
N ASP A 59 -5.43 15.08 15.01
CA ASP A 59 -5.71 16.02 16.10
C ASP A 59 -6.68 15.41 17.09
N SER A 60 -7.81 14.92 16.58
CA SER A 60 -8.90 14.38 17.40
C SER A 60 -8.73 12.90 17.76
N LEU A 61 -7.84 12.17 17.10
CA LEU A 61 -7.68 10.70 17.17
C LEU A 61 -8.97 9.94 16.83
N THR A 62 -9.85 10.54 16.04
CA THR A 62 -11.09 9.90 15.58
C THR A 62 -10.88 9.16 14.26
N ILE A 63 -11.56 8.03 14.12
CA ILE A 63 -11.53 7.24 12.88
C ILE A 63 -12.40 7.95 11.84
N THR A 64 -11.78 8.48 10.78
CA THR A 64 -12.47 9.19 9.70
C THR A 64 -12.85 8.26 8.55
N SER A 65 -12.14 7.16 8.39
CA SER A 65 -12.47 6.14 7.38
C SER A 65 -12.14 4.74 7.91
N ARG A 66 -12.99 3.78 7.57
CA ARG A 66 -12.84 2.38 7.97
C ARG A 66 -13.21 1.47 6.82
N ARG A 67 -12.31 0.57 6.46
CA ARG A 67 -12.57 -0.48 5.48
C ARG A 67 -12.17 -1.83 6.07
N ILE A 68 -13.15 -2.68 6.30
CA ILE A 68 -12.95 -4.05 6.80
C ILE A 68 -12.97 -4.99 5.61
N ASN A 69 -11.89 -5.73 5.43
CA ASN A 69 -11.72 -6.71 4.35
C ASN A 69 -11.83 -8.14 4.89
N GLU A 70 -11.98 -9.11 4.00
CA GLU A 70 -12.01 -10.51 4.37
C GLU A 70 -10.58 -11.08 4.42
N LYS A 71 -10.14 -11.52 5.60
CA LYS A 71 -8.81 -12.07 5.89
C LYS A 71 -8.94 -13.56 6.17
N SER A 72 -8.99 -14.36 5.10
CA SER A 72 -9.30 -15.81 5.16
C SER A 72 -8.15 -16.69 5.64
N ILE A 73 -6.93 -16.14 5.68
CA ILE A 73 -5.71 -16.84 6.14
C ILE A 73 -4.94 -15.97 7.12
N GLU A 74 -4.22 -16.60 8.01
CA GLU A 74 -3.29 -15.95 8.95
C GLU A 74 -2.00 -16.76 9.04
N LEU A 75 -0.88 -16.08 9.32
CA LEU A 75 0.39 -16.71 9.65
C LEU A 75 0.55 -16.70 11.17
N ILE A 76 0.76 -17.85 11.79
CA ILE A 76 0.92 -17.98 13.24
C ILE A 76 2.28 -18.56 13.59
N ARG A 77 2.76 -18.26 14.80
CA ARG A 77 3.94 -18.89 15.36
C ARG A 77 3.58 -20.22 16.03
N LYS A 78 4.37 -21.27 15.76
CA LYS A 78 4.30 -22.56 16.49
C LYS A 78 5.13 -22.49 17.78
N GLU A 79 4.81 -23.37 18.73
CA GLU A 79 5.60 -23.52 19.97
C GLU A 79 7.08 -23.85 19.69
N ALA A 80 7.36 -24.60 18.64
CA ALA A 80 8.72 -24.96 18.22
C ALA A 80 9.52 -23.81 17.58
N GLY A 81 8.89 -22.63 17.36
CA GLY A 81 9.53 -21.45 16.79
C GLY A 81 9.32 -21.26 15.29
N ASP A 82 8.81 -22.26 14.57
CA ASP A 82 8.43 -22.18 13.17
C ASP A 82 7.13 -21.37 13.00
N VAL A 83 6.84 -20.98 11.75
CA VAL A 83 5.58 -20.35 11.36
C VAL A 83 4.69 -21.30 10.58
N GLU A 84 3.39 -21.09 10.66
CA GLU A 84 2.39 -21.91 9.96
C GLU A 84 1.28 -21.03 9.39
N GLU A 85 0.91 -21.30 8.14
CA GLU A 85 -0.31 -20.75 7.57
C GLU A 85 -1.52 -21.50 8.12
N ARG A 86 -2.54 -20.74 8.56
CA ARG A 86 -3.80 -21.28 9.04
C ARG A 86 -4.98 -20.55 8.42
N LYS A 87 -6.03 -21.30 8.09
CA LYS A 87 -7.31 -20.70 7.68
C LYS A 87 -7.98 -20.03 8.89
N VAL A 88 -8.47 -18.82 8.69
CA VAL A 88 -9.23 -18.07 9.67
C VAL A 88 -10.69 -18.53 9.62
N ASP A 89 -11.33 -18.64 10.77
CA ASP A 89 -12.78 -18.90 10.86
C ASP A 89 -13.56 -17.86 10.04
N PRO A 90 -14.61 -18.26 9.27
CA PRO A 90 -15.32 -17.37 8.37
C PRO A 90 -15.94 -16.12 9.02
N GLU A 91 -16.38 -16.21 10.28
CA GLU A 91 -16.90 -15.06 11.02
C GLU A 91 -15.76 -14.12 11.43
N ARG A 92 -14.67 -14.69 11.97
CA ARG A 92 -13.48 -13.94 12.34
C ARG A 92 -12.80 -13.33 11.13
N ALA A 93 -12.80 -13.99 9.97
CA ALA A 93 -12.22 -13.46 8.72
C ALA A 93 -12.83 -12.12 8.31
N LYS A 94 -14.09 -11.88 8.62
CA LYS A 94 -14.85 -10.66 8.31
C LYS A 94 -14.88 -9.65 9.46
N ALA A 95 -14.38 -10.03 10.64
CA ALA A 95 -14.36 -9.16 11.80
C ALA A 95 -13.21 -8.15 11.71
N GLN A 96 -13.37 -7.02 12.38
CA GLN A 96 -12.33 -6.02 12.58
C GLN A 96 -11.19 -6.61 13.43
N VAL A 97 -9.94 -6.41 13.01
CA VAL A 97 -8.78 -7.07 13.64
C VAL A 97 -8.38 -6.48 15.00
N ILE A 98 -8.63 -5.20 15.22
CA ILE A 98 -8.32 -4.47 16.45
C ILE A 98 -9.47 -3.55 16.85
N SER A 99 -9.64 -3.29 18.15
CA SER A 99 -10.71 -2.43 18.63
C SER A 99 -10.48 -0.94 18.32
N ASP A 100 -11.52 -0.14 18.42
CA ASP A 100 -11.43 1.31 18.19
C ASP A 100 -10.50 1.98 19.22
N GLU A 101 -10.48 1.48 20.47
CA GLU A 101 -9.55 1.92 21.50
C GLU A 101 -8.10 1.62 21.14
N GLN A 102 -7.84 0.42 20.58
CA GLN A 102 -6.52 0.04 20.11
C GLN A 102 -6.08 0.89 18.91
N ILE A 103 -6.99 1.22 18.00
CA ILE A 103 -6.73 2.14 16.87
C ILE A 103 -6.33 3.52 17.40
N ALA A 104 -7.09 4.08 18.34
CA ALA A 104 -6.78 5.38 18.94
C ALA A 104 -5.43 5.37 19.68
N GLN A 105 -5.11 4.28 20.38
CA GLN A 105 -3.83 4.12 21.07
C GLN A 105 -2.65 4.01 20.10
N LEU A 106 -2.80 3.28 19.00
CA LEU A 106 -1.80 3.23 17.93
C LEU A 106 -1.58 4.62 17.31
N ALA A 107 -2.65 5.36 17.08
CA ALA A 107 -2.56 6.72 16.55
C ALA A 107 -1.84 7.68 17.52
N ASP A 108 -2.06 7.57 18.84
CA ASP A 108 -1.31 8.34 19.84
C ASP A 108 0.19 7.96 19.81
N TYR A 109 0.52 6.68 19.73
CA TYR A 109 1.90 6.23 19.59
C TYR A 109 2.55 6.79 18.31
N ALA A 110 1.84 6.76 17.19
CA ALA A 110 2.30 7.29 15.92
C ALA A 110 2.65 8.79 16.02
N LYS A 111 1.76 9.61 16.61
CA LYS A 111 2.01 11.05 16.84
C LYS A 111 3.25 11.28 17.70
N ARG A 112 3.41 10.52 18.77
CA ARG A 112 4.56 10.66 19.69
C ARG A 112 5.85 10.29 19.01
N ILE A 113 5.85 9.23 18.19
CA ILE A 113 7.03 8.78 17.43
C ILE A 113 7.37 9.80 16.35
N GLU A 114 6.39 10.27 15.55
CA GLU A 114 6.60 11.32 14.56
C GLU A 114 7.18 12.60 15.19
N LYS A 115 6.63 13.04 16.31
CA LYS A 115 7.13 14.21 17.04
C LYS A 115 8.57 14.00 17.51
N HIS A 116 8.94 12.79 17.93
CA HIS A 116 10.28 12.46 18.39
C HIS A 116 11.31 12.53 17.26
N TYR A 117 10.97 11.96 16.09
CA TYR A 117 11.89 11.92 14.96
C TYR A 117 11.81 13.15 14.05
N GLY A 118 10.75 13.95 14.14
CA GLY A 118 10.55 15.17 13.35
C GLY A 118 10.32 14.95 11.86
N CYS A 119 9.85 13.77 11.45
CA CYS A 119 9.56 13.41 10.07
C CYS A 119 8.41 12.38 10.03
N TYR A 120 7.80 12.20 8.84
CA TYR A 120 6.80 11.16 8.66
C TYR A 120 7.41 9.79 8.90
N MET A 121 6.63 8.92 9.53
CA MET A 121 7.09 7.62 9.99
C MET A 121 6.29 6.48 9.36
N ASP A 122 7.00 5.41 9.07
CA ASP A 122 6.51 4.08 8.72
C ASP A 122 6.80 3.16 9.91
N MET A 123 5.78 2.52 10.46
CA MET A 123 5.89 1.75 11.71
C MET A 123 5.20 0.40 11.58
N GLU A 124 5.80 -0.61 12.18
CA GLU A 124 5.22 -1.93 12.34
C GLU A 124 4.72 -2.12 13.77
N TRP A 125 3.57 -2.73 13.92
CA TRP A 125 2.93 -2.97 15.22
C TRP A 125 2.35 -4.37 15.32
N ALA A 126 2.13 -4.82 16.56
CA ALA A 126 1.42 -6.06 16.87
C ALA A 126 0.55 -5.90 18.11
N VAL A 127 -0.51 -6.71 18.17
CA VAL A 127 -1.32 -6.96 19.37
C VAL A 127 -1.12 -8.42 19.75
N ASP A 128 -0.70 -8.68 20.98
CA ASP A 128 -0.50 -10.04 21.47
C ASP A 128 -1.83 -10.68 21.99
N HIS A 129 -1.78 -11.96 22.36
CA HIS A 129 -2.93 -12.67 22.91
C HIS A 129 -3.41 -12.17 24.29
N LYS A 130 -2.70 -11.21 24.90
CA LYS A 130 -3.09 -10.50 26.13
C LYS A 130 -3.60 -9.09 25.86
N ASP A 131 -3.92 -8.79 24.59
CA ASP A 131 -4.38 -7.47 24.13
C ASP A 131 -3.38 -6.31 24.32
N ARG A 132 -2.09 -6.62 24.50
CA ARG A 132 -1.05 -5.60 24.62
C ARG A 132 -0.57 -5.17 23.24
N LEU A 133 -0.46 -3.85 23.06
CA LEU A 133 0.11 -3.25 21.85
C LEU A 133 1.65 -3.18 21.94
N TRP A 134 2.29 -3.51 20.83
CA TRP A 134 3.72 -3.48 20.64
C TRP A 134 4.05 -2.67 19.39
N ILE A 135 5.02 -1.76 19.49
CA ILE A 135 5.67 -1.17 18.32
C ILE A 135 6.92 -2.01 18.05
N LEU A 136 6.99 -2.59 16.86
CA LEU A 136 8.04 -3.53 16.48
C LEU A 136 9.17 -2.84 15.76
N GLN A 137 8.85 -1.86 14.90
CA GLN A 137 9.79 -1.09 14.12
C GLN A 137 9.24 0.31 13.89
N ALA A 138 10.14 1.30 13.77
CA ALA A 138 9.84 2.64 13.30
C ALA A 138 10.96 3.12 12.39
N ARG A 139 10.62 3.61 11.21
CA ARG A 139 11.57 4.16 10.23
C ARG A 139 10.99 5.40 9.55
N PRO A 140 11.83 6.35 9.10
CA PRO A 140 11.35 7.49 8.30
C PRO A 140 10.65 7.02 7.03
N GLU A 141 9.49 7.60 6.76
CA GLU A 141 8.82 7.45 5.47
C GLU A 141 9.56 8.28 4.40
N THR A 142 9.89 7.67 3.25
CA THR A 142 10.86 8.27 2.32
C THR A 142 10.24 8.88 1.07
N VAL A 143 9.01 8.53 0.71
CA VAL A 143 8.37 8.98 -0.54
C VAL A 143 7.78 10.38 -0.36
N TRP A 144 6.92 10.55 0.63
CA TRP A 144 6.24 11.84 0.89
C TRP A 144 7.13 12.83 1.62
N SER A 145 8.06 12.37 2.46
CA SER A 145 9.07 13.23 3.10
C SER A 145 9.97 13.96 2.10
N LYS A 146 10.19 13.38 0.90
CA LYS A 146 10.91 14.04 -0.21
C LYS A 146 10.01 14.99 -0.99
N LYS A 147 8.73 14.63 -1.23
CA LYS A 147 7.78 15.41 -2.03
C LYS A 147 7.32 16.71 -1.34
N ASN A 148 7.22 16.73 -0.03
CA ASN A 148 6.76 17.91 0.74
C ASN A 148 7.70 19.11 0.69
N LYS A 149 8.90 18.97 0.13
CA LYS A 149 9.76 20.13 -0.17
C LYS A 149 9.32 20.91 -1.41
N GLU A 150 8.38 20.41 -2.19
CA GLU A 150 8.07 20.98 -3.52
C GLU A 150 6.63 21.41 -3.79
N LYS A 151 5.58 21.02 -3.04
CA LYS A 151 4.22 21.50 -3.38
C LYS A 151 3.20 21.37 -2.24
N LYS A 152 2.57 22.49 -1.90
CA LYS A 152 1.14 22.56 -1.53
C LYS A 152 0.36 22.47 -2.84
N SER A 153 -0.54 21.51 -3.01
CA SER A 153 -1.40 21.46 -4.18
C SER A 153 -2.82 20.99 -3.84
N GLU A 154 -3.73 21.86 -4.17
CA GLU A 154 -5.04 21.68 -4.78
C GLU A 154 -5.95 20.57 -4.23
N GLU A 155 -6.98 21.02 -3.51
CA GLU A 155 -8.20 20.28 -3.22
C GLU A 155 -8.88 19.88 -4.53
N GLU A 156 -9.14 18.60 -4.73
CA GLU A 156 -9.91 18.10 -5.86
C GLU A 156 -11.29 17.59 -5.45
N THR A 157 -12.27 18.21 -6.06
CA THR A 157 -13.69 17.90 -5.98
C THR A 157 -13.98 16.50 -6.55
N VAL A 158 -14.62 15.67 -5.75
CA VAL A 158 -15.19 14.39 -6.20
C VAL A 158 -16.31 14.70 -7.17
N MET A 159 -16.10 14.43 -8.46
CA MET A 159 -17.18 14.41 -9.44
C MET A 159 -17.64 12.96 -9.67
N THR A 160 -18.83 12.64 -9.22
CA THR A 160 -19.55 11.45 -9.64
C THR A 160 -19.99 11.62 -11.10
N THR A 161 -19.27 10.97 -12.01
CA THR A 161 -19.69 10.82 -13.40
C THR A 161 -20.32 9.44 -13.59
N ASP A 162 -21.34 9.37 -14.43
CA ASP A 162 -22.16 8.17 -14.72
C ASP A 162 -21.39 7.17 -15.61
N HIS A 163 -20.17 6.77 -15.19
CA HIS A 163 -19.34 5.82 -15.92
C HIS A 163 -19.47 4.41 -15.34
N ASN A 164 -19.41 3.41 -16.20
CA ASN A 164 -19.52 2.01 -15.81
C ASN A 164 -18.29 1.58 -14.99
N VAL A 165 -18.49 1.36 -13.69
CA VAL A 165 -17.45 0.90 -12.77
C VAL A 165 -17.30 -0.61 -12.87
N LEU A 166 -16.12 -1.11 -13.23
CA LEU A 166 -15.81 -2.53 -13.33
C LEU A 166 -15.36 -3.11 -11.97
N VAL A 167 -14.38 -2.48 -11.34
CA VAL A 167 -13.86 -2.90 -10.03
C VAL A 167 -13.46 -1.70 -9.16
N LYS A 168 -13.41 -1.92 -7.83
CA LYS A 168 -12.95 -0.94 -6.86
C LYS A 168 -11.88 -1.58 -5.97
N GLY A 169 -10.85 -0.82 -5.63
CA GLY A 169 -9.75 -1.22 -4.76
C GLY A 169 -9.29 -0.10 -3.83
N LEU A 170 -8.09 -0.24 -3.29
CA LEU A 170 -7.41 0.79 -2.50
C LEU A 170 -6.59 1.70 -3.43
N PRO A 171 -6.62 3.03 -3.24
CA PRO A 171 -5.84 4.00 -4.01
C PRO A 171 -4.37 3.97 -3.57
N ALA A 172 -3.57 3.08 -4.15
CA ALA A 172 -2.22 2.79 -3.68
C ALA A 172 -1.15 3.77 -4.16
N SER A 173 -1.27 4.27 -5.38
CA SER A 173 -0.42 5.32 -5.94
C SER A 173 -1.30 6.24 -6.78
N PRO A 174 -1.40 7.54 -6.43
CA PRO A 174 -2.38 8.43 -7.03
C PRO A 174 -2.07 8.74 -8.49
N GLY A 175 -3.11 8.96 -9.27
CA GLY A 175 -3.02 9.34 -10.67
C GLY A 175 -4.19 8.81 -11.48
N MET A 176 -4.22 9.19 -12.75
CA MET A 176 -5.21 8.73 -13.71
C MET A 176 -4.50 8.25 -14.97
N ALA A 177 -4.91 7.11 -15.48
CA ALA A 177 -4.38 6.57 -16.72
C ALA A 177 -5.48 5.78 -17.46
N ALA A 178 -5.33 5.69 -18.79
CA ALA A 178 -6.15 4.82 -19.59
C ALA A 178 -5.27 4.03 -20.57
N GLY A 179 -5.64 2.81 -20.86
CA GLY A 179 -4.89 1.94 -21.74
C GLY A 179 -5.55 0.59 -21.92
N LYS A 180 -4.90 -0.25 -22.71
CA LYS A 180 -5.34 -1.63 -22.90
C LYS A 180 -4.96 -2.47 -21.69
N CYS A 181 -5.93 -3.15 -21.13
CA CYS A 181 -5.75 -4.10 -20.04
C CYS A 181 -4.89 -5.29 -20.52
N HIS A 182 -3.93 -5.71 -19.74
CA HIS A 182 -3.21 -6.96 -19.92
C HIS A 182 -3.20 -7.74 -18.61
N VAL A 183 -3.99 -8.82 -18.59
CA VAL A 183 -4.11 -9.69 -17.40
C VAL A 183 -3.01 -10.74 -17.47
N ILE A 184 -2.14 -10.73 -16.45
CA ILE A 184 -1.05 -11.71 -16.30
C ILE A 184 -1.14 -12.26 -14.88
N THR A 185 -1.32 -13.57 -14.75
CA THR A 185 -1.41 -14.27 -13.45
C THR A 185 -0.19 -15.14 -13.14
N ASP A 186 0.56 -15.55 -14.18
CA ASP A 186 1.80 -16.31 -14.02
C ASP A 186 3.01 -15.40 -14.33
N PRO A 187 4.00 -15.28 -13.43
CA PRO A 187 5.22 -14.52 -13.69
C PRO A 187 5.98 -14.91 -14.96
N LYS A 188 5.80 -16.13 -15.46
CA LYS A 188 6.43 -16.60 -16.71
C LYS A 188 5.95 -15.85 -17.95
N ASP A 189 4.76 -15.26 -17.89
CA ASP A 189 4.15 -14.56 -19.01
C ASP A 189 4.49 -13.05 -19.02
N ILE A 190 5.33 -12.57 -18.10
CA ILE A 190 5.72 -11.16 -17.97
C ILE A 190 6.30 -10.60 -19.28
N ASP A 191 7.02 -11.40 -20.04
CA ASP A 191 7.63 -10.99 -21.31
C ASP A 191 6.58 -10.65 -22.40
N THR A 192 5.33 -11.08 -22.24
CA THR A 192 4.23 -10.73 -23.15
C THR A 192 3.73 -9.30 -22.97
N PHE A 193 4.04 -8.66 -21.81
CA PHE A 193 3.59 -7.32 -21.44
C PHE A 193 4.26 -6.24 -22.29
N LYS A 194 3.45 -5.36 -22.87
CA LYS A 194 3.89 -4.28 -23.75
C LYS A 194 3.91 -2.94 -23.05
N GLU A 195 4.75 -2.05 -23.52
CA GLU A 195 4.79 -0.67 -23.05
C GLU A 195 3.46 0.04 -23.35
N GLY A 196 2.97 0.81 -22.37
CA GLY A 196 1.72 1.55 -22.49
C GLY A 196 0.45 0.77 -22.14
N GLU A 197 0.56 -0.50 -21.75
CA GLU A 197 -0.57 -1.29 -21.26
C GLU A 197 -0.81 -1.08 -19.76
N VAL A 198 -2.02 -1.43 -19.30
CA VAL A 198 -2.37 -1.51 -17.88
C VAL A 198 -2.11 -2.93 -17.39
N LEU A 199 -1.21 -3.07 -16.43
CA LEU A 199 -0.89 -4.36 -15.82
C LEU A 199 -1.98 -4.75 -14.82
N VAL A 200 -2.62 -5.89 -15.04
CA VAL A 200 -3.61 -6.49 -14.14
C VAL A 200 -3.12 -7.86 -13.69
N THR A 201 -2.98 -8.06 -12.38
CA THR A 201 -2.44 -9.31 -11.83
C THR A 201 -3.02 -9.61 -10.45
N THR A 202 -2.81 -10.81 -9.95
CA THR A 202 -3.22 -11.17 -8.58
C THR A 202 -2.40 -10.41 -7.55
N MET A 203 -1.07 -10.35 -7.72
CA MET A 203 -0.11 -9.64 -6.87
C MET A 203 1.22 -9.50 -7.62
N THR A 204 2.05 -8.52 -7.24
CA THR A 204 3.41 -8.36 -7.76
C THR A 204 4.48 -8.78 -6.76
N SER A 205 5.63 -9.18 -7.26
CA SER A 205 6.88 -9.45 -6.53
C SER A 205 8.04 -8.71 -7.21
N PRO A 206 9.26 -8.72 -6.67
CA PRO A 206 10.41 -8.04 -7.29
C PRO A 206 10.65 -8.37 -8.75
N ASP A 207 10.33 -9.59 -9.18
CA ASP A 207 10.49 -10.05 -10.57
C ASP A 207 9.56 -9.32 -11.56
N TRP A 208 8.49 -8.67 -11.06
CA TRP A 208 7.53 -7.91 -11.89
C TRP A 208 8.01 -6.49 -12.22
N VAL A 209 9.06 -5.99 -11.57
CA VAL A 209 9.53 -4.61 -11.76
C VAL A 209 9.78 -4.24 -13.22
N PRO A 210 10.32 -5.11 -14.09
CA PRO A 210 10.48 -4.82 -15.52
C PRO A 210 9.15 -4.53 -16.24
N ALA A 211 8.09 -5.29 -15.94
CA ALA A 211 6.75 -5.04 -16.49
C ALA A 211 6.11 -3.80 -15.87
N MET A 212 6.24 -3.61 -14.55
CA MET A 212 5.72 -2.44 -13.85
C MET A 212 6.27 -1.13 -14.44
N LYS A 213 7.55 -1.08 -14.81
CA LYS A 213 8.17 0.11 -15.45
C LYS A 213 7.59 0.46 -16.82
N LYS A 214 7.03 -0.52 -17.54
CA LYS A 214 6.39 -0.34 -18.85
C LYS A 214 4.91 0.03 -18.74
N ALA A 215 4.30 -0.22 -17.57
CA ALA A 215 2.87 -0.05 -17.35
C ALA A 215 2.49 1.43 -17.23
N VAL A 216 1.34 1.81 -17.80
CA VAL A 216 0.73 3.14 -17.57
C VAL A 216 -0.07 3.18 -16.28
N ALA A 217 -0.55 2.03 -15.81
CA ALA A 217 -1.18 1.84 -14.50
C ALA A 217 -1.09 0.36 -14.08
N ILE A 218 -1.30 0.11 -12.79
CA ILE A 218 -1.23 -1.22 -12.19
C ILE A 218 -2.50 -1.47 -11.38
N VAL A 219 -3.08 -2.67 -11.53
CA VAL A 219 -4.24 -3.13 -10.76
C VAL A 219 -3.94 -4.51 -10.20
N THR A 220 -4.16 -4.73 -8.89
CA THR A 220 -3.98 -6.03 -8.27
C THR A 220 -5.22 -6.50 -7.52
N ASP A 221 -5.45 -7.82 -7.51
CA ASP A 221 -6.54 -8.42 -6.75
C ASP A 221 -6.32 -8.32 -5.25
N ALA A 222 -5.12 -8.67 -4.80
CA ALA A 222 -4.73 -8.66 -3.40
C ALA A 222 -3.82 -7.46 -3.07
N GLY A 223 -3.54 -7.28 -1.78
CA GLY A 223 -2.60 -6.30 -1.25
C GLY A 223 -3.24 -5.09 -0.60
N GLY A 224 -2.46 -4.45 0.25
CA GLY A 224 -2.76 -3.19 0.93
C GLY A 224 -1.83 -2.07 0.46
N MET A 225 -1.86 -0.96 1.20
CA MET A 225 -1.06 0.24 0.87
C MET A 225 0.46 0.01 1.00
N THR A 226 0.86 -1.06 1.65
CA THR A 226 2.26 -1.41 1.95
C THR A 226 2.79 -2.60 1.17
N CYS A 227 1.98 -3.23 0.32
CA CYS A 227 2.44 -4.33 -0.51
C CYS A 227 3.44 -3.87 -1.58
N HIS A 228 4.17 -4.81 -2.16
CA HIS A 228 5.18 -4.55 -3.19
C HIS A 228 4.63 -3.69 -4.35
N ALA A 229 3.43 -4.01 -4.87
CA ALA A 229 2.79 -3.23 -5.93
C ALA A 229 2.64 -1.75 -5.53
N SER A 230 2.19 -1.49 -4.31
CA SER A 230 1.95 -0.14 -3.80
C SER A 230 3.23 0.67 -3.63
N ILE A 231 4.26 0.07 -3.04
CA ILE A 231 5.54 0.74 -2.78
C ILE A 231 6.22 1.10 -4.11
N VAL A 232 6.41 0.10 -4.98
CA VAL A 232 7.11 0.30 -6.25
C VAL A 232 6.35 1.26 -7.18
N SER A 233 5.00 1.18 -7.20
CA SER A 233 4.20 2.11 -8.01
C SER A 233 4.38 3.57 -7.57
N ARG A 234 4.43 3.84 -6.25
CA ARG A 234 4.70 5.18 -5.72
C ARG A 234 6.11 5.67 -6.05
N GLU A 235 7.11 4.80 -5.98
CA GLU A 235 8.49 5.12 -6.36
C GLU A 235 8.61 5.44 -7.84
N LEU A 236 7.90 4.70 -8.69
CA LEU A 236 7.88 4.90 -10.14
C LEU A 236 6.93 6.03 -10.58
N GLY A 237 6.06 6.51 -9.69
CA GLY A 237 5.02 7.50 -10.03
C GLY A 237 3.92 6.96 -10.94
N ILE A 238 3.67 5.65 -10.93
CA ILE A 238 2.68 4.97 -11.76
C ILE A 238 1.37 4.84 -10.99
N PRO A 239 0.21 5.23 -11.54
CA PRO A 239 -1.10 5.03 -10.94
C PRO A 239 -1.34 3.56 -10.57
N CYS A 240 -1.78 3.30 -9.33
CA CYS A 240 -1.95 1.93 -8.84
C CYS A 240 -3.19 1.77 -7.97
N VAL A 241 -3.97 0.73 -8.26
CA VAL A 241 -5.13 0.29 -7.47
C VAL A 241 -4.86 -1.14 -7.01
N VAL A 242 -4.90 -1.39 -5.70
CA VAL A 242 -4.65 -2.72 -5.11
C VAL A 242 -5.85 -3.21 -4.31
N GLY A 243 -5.87 -4.52 -3.98
CA GLY A 243 -6.91 -5.08 -3.13
C GLY A 243 -8.31 -4.99 -3.76
N THR A 244 -8.42 -5.22 -5.07
CA THR A 244 -9.71 -5.19 -5.78
C THR A 244 -10.58 -6.41 -5.50
N LYS A 245 -9.99 -7.47 -4.94
CA LYS A 245 -10.72 -8.70 -4.61
C LYS A 245 -11.78 -8.42 -3.54
N SER A 246 -13.02 -8.62 -3.91
CA SER A 246 -14.18 -8.63 -3.02
C SER A 246 -14.83 -10.01 -3.06
N ARG A 247 -15.90 -10.25 -2.27
CA ARG A 247 -16.57 -11.57 -2.13
C ARG A 247 -16.89 -12.27 -3.46
N SER A 248 -17.08 -11.53 -4.55
CA SER A 248 -17.52 -12.06 -5.84
C SER A 248 -16.83 -11.42 -7.05
N VAL A 249 -15.90 -10.49 -6.83
CA VAL A 249 -15.26 -9.70 -7.89
C VAL A 249 -13.76 -9.66 -7.66
N GLU A 250 -12.99 -10.09 -8.65
CA GLU A 250 -11.54 -9.97 -8.72
C GLU A 250 -11.20 -9.26 -10.04
N ALA A 251 -10.25 -8.34 -10.04
CA ALA A 251 -9.88 -7.63 -11.26
C ALA A 251 -9.45 -8.60 -12.37
N THR A 252 -8.65 -9.62 -12.02
CA THR A 252 -8.22 -10.66 -12.97
C THR A 252 -9.35 -11.52 -13.54
N GLY A 253 -10.48 -11.62 -12.82
CA GLY A 253 -11.66 -12.36 -13.25
C GLY A 253 -12.64 -11.54 -14.10
N VAL A 254 -12.65 -10.22 -13.89
CA VAL A 254 -13.60 -9.30 -14.56
C VAL A 254 -12.98 -8.64 -15.79
N LEU A 255 -11.72 -8.20 -15.68
CA LEU A 255 -11.02 -7.49 -16.75
C LEU A 255 -10.45 -8.49 -17.76
N LYS A 256 -10.45 -8.11 -19.03
CA LYS A 256 -9.99 -8.98 -20.13
C LYS A 256 -8.80 -8.34 -20.85
N THR A 257 -7.80 -9.14 -21.16
CA THR A 257 -6.66 -8.69 -21.98
C THR A 257 -7.15 -8.11 -23.31
N GLY A 258 -6.64 -6.91 -23.64
CA GLY A 258 -7.04 -6.15 -24.82
C GLY A 258 -8.24 -5.21 -24.62
N GLN A 259 -8.95 -5.27 -23.50
CA GLN A 259 -10.02 -4.35 -23.13
C GLN A 259 -9.46 -2.96 -22.86
N ASP A 260 -10.11 -1.93 -23.39
CA ASP A 260 -9.78 -0.55 -23.03
C ASP A 260 -10.40 -0.22 -21.67
N ILE A 261 -9.58 0.29 -20.73
CA ILE A 261 -9.99 0.63 -19.36
C ILE A 261 -9.38 1.96 -18.93
N THR A 262 -10.04 2.63 -17.99
CA THR A 262 -9.56 3.85 -17.34
C THR A 262 -9.40 3.59 -15.84
N ILE A 263 -8.24 3.97 -15.31
CA ILE A 263 -7.87 3.82 -13.90
C ILE A 263 -7.93 5.19 -13.24
N ASP A 264 -8.81 5.33 -12.26
CA ASP A 264 -8.79 6.43 -11.28
C ASP A 264 -8.15 5.92 -9.98
N ALA A 265 -6.84 6.01 -9.92
CA ALA A 265 -6.10 5.55 -8.76
C ALA A 265 -6.12 6.55 -7.58
N ARG A 266 -6.77 7.71 -7.70
CA ARG A 266 -7.03 8.62 -6.58
C ARG A 266 -8.22 8.11 -5.75
N ASN A 267 -9.23 7.57 -6.44
CA ASN A 267 -10.45 7.04 -5.83
C ASN A 267 -10.45 5.50 -5.75
N GLY A 268 -9.44 4.82 -6.30
CA GLY A 268 -9.35 3.36 -6.32
C GLY A 268 -10.39 2.71 -7.22
N ILE A 269 -10.72 3.32 -8.36
CA ILE A 269 -11.79 2.89 -9.26
C ILE A 269 -11.24 2.54 -10.65
N VAL A 270 -11.74 1.45 -11.23
CA VAL A 270 -11.48 1.06 -12.63
C VAL A 270 -12.79 1.15 -13.42
N TYR A 271 -12.76 1.91 -14.49
CA TYR A 271 -13.90 2.12 -15.38
C TYR A 271 -13.71 1.36 -16.69
N ASP A 272 -14.85 1.01 -17.31
CA ASP A 272 -14.91 0.42 -18.65
C ASP A 272 -14.66 1.51 -19.72
N GLY A 273 -13.83 1.17 -20.71
CA GLY A 273 -13.51 2.06 -21.82
C GLY A 273 -12.53 3.20 -21.47
N ILE A 274 -12.23 4.03 -22.47
CA ILE A 274 -11.38 5.22 -22.32
C ILE A 274 -12.25 6.43 -21.99
N VAL A 275 -12.17 6.90 -20.74
CA VAL A 275 -12.89 8.07 -20.26
C VAL A 275 -12.00 9.31 -20.42
N ALA A 276 -12.06 9.93 -21.60
CA ALA A 276 -11.17 11.02 -22.01
C ALA A 276 -11.22 12.25 -21.06
N ASP A 277 -12.37 12.53 -20.47
CA ASP A 277 -12.57 13.67 -19.57
C ASP A 277 -11.87 13.48 -18.23
N LEU A 278 -11.73 12.24 -17.77
CA LEU A 278 -10.98 11.90 -16.58
C LEU A 278 -9.47 11.97 -16.83
N VAL A 279 -9.01 11.45 -17.96
CA VAL A 279 -7.58 11.41 -18.32
C VAL A 279 -7.02 12.82 -18.55
N LYS A 280 -7.75 13.72 -19.21
CA LYS A 280 -7.34 15.12 -19.47
C LYS A 280 -7.16 15.94 -18.19
N LYS A 281 -7.92 15.66 -17.15
CA LYS A 281 -7.83 16.34 -15.84
C LYS A 281 -6.73 15.80 -14.93
N GLY A 282 -6.19 14.61 -15.23
CA GLY A 282 -5.28 13.87 -14.36
C GLY A 282 -3.82 13.84 -14.79
N THR A 283 -3.42 14.54 -15.83
CA THR A 283 -2.03 14.54 -16.31
C THR A 283 -1.19 15.61 -15.59
N PRO A 284 -0.46 15.29 -14.51
CA PRO A 284 0.73 16.04 -14.19
C PRO A 284 1.81 15.62 -15.19
N ALA A 285 2.63 16.57 -15.60
CA ALA A 285 3.75 16.41 -16.53
C ALA A 285 4.79 15.38 -16.05
N ALA A 286 4.49 14.10 -16.13
CA ALA A 286 5.39 13.00 -15.75
C ALA A 286 6.06 12.32 -16.94
N GLN A 287 5.99 12.92 -18.14
CA GLN A 287 6.73 12.43 -19.32
C GLN A 287 8.09 13.11 -19.55
N ALA A 288 8.57 13.94 -18.62
CA ALA A 288 9.84 14.67 -18.80
C ALA A 288 10.95 14.28 -17.80
N ALA A 289 10.81 13.18 -17.08
CA ALA A 289 11.81 12.79 -16.06
C ALA A 289 12.48 11.44 -16.33
N SER A 290 12.59 10.98 -17.57
CA SER A 290 13.31 9.73 -17.88
C SER A 290 14.82 9.91 -18.13
N THR A 291 15.41 11.07 -17.85
CA THR A 291 16.85 11.29 -17.96
C THR A 291 17.41 12.18 -16.84
N ALA A 292 17.01 11.95 -15.61
CA ALA A 292 17.76 12.49 -14.48
C ALA A 292 18.70 11.40 -13.95
N ALA A 293 19.98 11.60 -14.20
CA ALA A 293 21.08 10.79 -13.69
C ALA A 293 20.88 10.48 -12.21
N VAL A 294 21.17 9.24 -11.84
CA VAL A 294 21.36 8.80 -10.45
C VAL A 294 22.39 9.77 -9.83
N ALA A 295 21.90 10.74 -9.07
CA ALA A 295 22.76 11.58 -8.26
C ALA A 295 23.36 10.66 -7.19
N ALA A 296 24.70 10.60 -7.15
CA ALA A 296 25.45 9.86 -6.16
C ALA A 296 24.91 10.21 -4.76
N GLU A 297 24.49 9.21 -4.00
CA GLU A 297 24.08 9.38 -2.62
C GLU A 297 25.23 10.00 -1.84
N TYR A 298 25.02 11.21 -1.32
CA TYR A 298 25.95 11.85 -0.42
C TYR A 298 25.84 11.16 0.94
N PHE A 299 26.80 10.31 1.24
CA PHE A 299 27.01 9.78 2.59
C PHE A 299 27.80 10.82 3.41
N PRO A 300 27.25 11.37 4.50
CA PRO A 300 28.03 12.22 5.36
C PRO A 300 29.21 11.43 5.94
N PRO A 301 30.40 12.04 6.07
CA PRO A 301 31.54 11.32 6.61
C PRO A 301 31.25 10.91 8.05
N THR A 302 31.25 9.60 8.31
CA THR A 302 31.10 9.06 9.66
C THR A 302 32.39 9.33 10.42
N GLY A 303 32.28 9.93 11.62
CA GLY A 303 33.44 10.20 12.48
C GLY A 303 34.08 8.97 13.15
N THR A 304 33.74 7.76 12.65
CA THR A 304 34.28 6.51 13.21
C THR A 304 35.64 6.21 12.59
N ARG A 305 36.71 6.36 13.35
CA ARG A 305 38.01 5.83 12.99
C ARG A 305 38.00 4.32 13.20
N LEU A 306 38.32 3.58 12.14
CA LEU A 306 38.71 2.17 12.26
C LEU A 306 40.09 2.13 12.92
N LEU A 307 40.20 1.47 14.07
CA LEU A 307 41.45 1.09 14.69
C LEU A 307 42.03 -0.15 14.02
#